data_6075d38e447080bdb2cd7bb5cdd3dd5b
#
_entry.id   6075d38e447080bdb2cd7bb5cdd3dd5b
#
_cell.length_a   1.000
_cell.length_b   1.000
_cell.length_c   1.000
_cell.angle_alpha   90.00
_cell.angle_beta   90.00
_cell.angle_gamma   90.00
#
_symmetry.space_group_name_H-M   'P 1'
#
loop_
_entity.id
_entity.type
_entity.pdbx_description
1 polymer ?
#
loop_
_entity_poly.entity_id
_entity_poly.type
_entity_poly.pdbx_seq_one_letter_code
_entity_poly.pdbx_strand_id
1 'polypeptide(L)'
;MAASHRIRRSTLGGIGLHLALCAAGAARAQSVGFDPADYGRAQLPLRQTTGDAAAYVDRNKGAFEPIAELDPKDGLAALARPIGRIDIVLRNARSGQMVGASCTGALLPGDYVLTNHHCLPQSGDLSPVKASILMDYLTLDGQGSRRFEIDPRPVEFDARLDYALARVSGNPAAIYGTARLSGEAVPGNRSMLVIHHPLGRPKVMSRFRCFALKDPGEGPDLRHRCDTLGGSSGSLMFDASVAGVALHKEGGLDPKDPSSFNSATRLSTILGRSRILAEIAARQGGPAAATAAADPAPRPAVPTAAQAPAPTPDGPLDPGRMNAILRGR
;
A
#
# COMPACT_ATOMS: atom_id res chain seq x y z
N MET A 1 -84.16 35.15 -8.16
CA MET A 1 -83.75 33.82 -8.58
C MET A 1 -82.27 33.91 -8.92
N ALA A 2 -81.41 33.47 -8.05
CA ALA A 2 -79.93 33.57 -8.22
C ALA A 2 -79.34 32.21 -8.58
N ALA A 3 -78.74 32.12 -9.76
CA ALA A 3 -78.03 30.92 -10.22
C ALA A 3 -76.54 30.96 -9.78
N SER A 4 -76.20 30.00 -8.98
CA SER A 4 -74.84 29.84 -8.43
C SER A 4 -73.95 29.02 -9.39
N HIS A 5 -72.95 29.66 -9.98
CA HIS A 5 -71.95 28.98 -10.78
C HIS A 5 -70.84 28.45 -9.89
N ARG A 6 -70.70 27.11 -9.78
CA ARG A 6 -69.57 26.43 -9.17
C ARG A 6 -68.40 26.31 -10.15
N ILE A 7 -67.36 26.98 -9.85
CA ILE A 7 -66.06 26.84 -10.56
C ILE A 7 -65.37 25.56 -10.06
N ARG A 8 -65.16 24.58 -10.98
CA ARG A 8 -64.31 23.41 -10.73
C ARG A 8 -62.84 23.82 -10.82
N ARG A 9 -62.10 23.67 -9.73
CA ARG A 9 -60.65 23.78 -9.71
C ARG A 9 -60.05 22.46 -10.20
N SER A 10 -59.36 22.52 -11.35
CA SER A 10 -58.52 21.42 -11.86
C SER A 10 -57.23 21.42 -11.08
N THR A 11 -56.96 20.32 -10.39
CA THR A 11 -55.65 20.04 -9.75
C THR A 11 -54.69 19.57 -10.82
N LEU A 12 -53.72 20.42 -11.21
CA LEU A 12 -52.54 20.00 -11.96
C LEU A 12 -51.67 19.13 -11.04
N GLY A 13 -51.56 17.85 -11.37
CA GLY A 13 -50.61 16.94 -10.76
C GLY A 13 -49.18 17.33 -11.14
N GLY A 14 -48.44 17.82 -10.17
CA GLY A 14 -47.01 18.05 -10.32
C GLY A 14 -46.27 16.70 -10.39
N ILE A 15 -45.69 16.41 -11.54
CA ILE A 15 -44.72 15.31 -11.70
C ILE A 15 -43.47 15.74 -10.97
N GLY A 16 -43.31 15.27 -9.74
CA GLY A 16 -42.07 15.39 -8.98
C GLY A 16 -40.97 14.54 -9.65
N LEU A 17 -40.08 15.21 -10.36
CA LEU A 17 -38.83 14.62 -10.86
C LEU A 17 -37.93 14.38 -9.66
N HIS A 18 -37.97 13.15 -9.09
CA HIS A 18 -36.98 12.72 -8.11
C HIS A 18 -35.65 12.53 -8.83
N LEU A 19 -34.80 13.58 -8.81
CA LEU A 19 -33.36 13.41 -9.02
C LEU A 19 -32.85 12.53 -7.87
N ALA A 20 -32.68 11.25 -8.17
CA ALA A 20 -31.85 10.40 -7.36
C ALA A 20 -30.40 10.94 -7.46
N LEU A 21 -29.97 11.73 -6.49
CA LEU A 21 -28.56 11.97 -6.26
C LEU A 21 -27.95 10.61 -5.91
N CYS A 22 -27.38 9.95 -6.91
CA CYS A 22 -26.35 8.94 -6.65
C CYS A 22 -25.20 9.67 -5.98
N ALA A 23 -25.21 9.71 -4.65
CA ALA A 23 -24.02 9.99 -3.87
C ALA A 23 -23.06 8.82 -4.17
N ALA A 24 -22.24 8.97 -5.19
CA ALA A 24 -21.02 8.18 -5.32
C ALA A 24 -20.24 8.44 -4.03
N GLY A 25 -20.36 7.52 -3.08
CA GLY A 25 -19.57 7.53 -1.87
C GLY A 25 -18.12 7.49 -2.32
N ALA A 26 -17.42 8.63 -2.23
CA ALA A 26 -16.00 8.68 -2.42
C ALA A 26 -15.42 7.67 -1.42
N ALA A 27 -14.96 6.53 -1.92
CA ALA A 27 -14.24 5.56 -1.14
C ALA A 27 -13.05 6.32 -0.55
N ARG A 28 -13.02 6.48 0.77
CA ARG A 28 -11.97 7.22 1.44
C ARG A 28 -10.75 6.33 1.50
N ALA A 29 -9.63 6.83 1.01
CA ALA A 29 -8.32 6.23 1.25
C ALA A 29 -8.22 5.82 2.72
N GLN A 30 -8.04 4.52 2.97
CA GLN A 30 -8.14 3.97 4.31
C GLN A 30 -6.76 3.91 4.96
N SER A 31 -6.25 5.07 5.41
CA SER A 31 -5.18 5.08 6.38
C SER A 31 -5.73 4.58 7.73
N VAL A 32 -4.94 3.79 8.45
CA VAL A 32 -5.30 3.35 9.81
C VAL A 32 -4.91 4.44 10.79
N GLY A 33 -5.88 4.91 11.57
CA GLY A 33 -5.66 5.92 12.59
C GLY A 33 -5.07 5.38 13.90
N PHE A 34 -4.14 6.12 14.51
CA PHE A 34 -3.61 5.86 15.85
C PHE A 34 -3.53 7.15 16.68
N ASP A 35 -3.32 7.04 17.99
CA ASP A 35 -3.10 8.22 18.84
C ASP A 35 -1.73 8.83 18.55
N PRO A 36 -1.63 10.14 18.23
CA PRO A 36 -0.33 10.80 18.02
C PRO A 36 0.67 10.60 19.15
N ALA A 37 0.20 10.37 20.39
CA ALA A 37 1.06 10.05 21.53
C ALA A 37 1.76 8.70 21.40
N ASP A 38 1.25 7.80 20.54
CA ASP A 38 1.85 6.50 20.25
C ASP A 38 2.85 6.55 19.07
N TYR A 39 3.06 7.74 18.48
CA TYR A 39 4.07 7.89 17.43
C TYR A 39 5.43 7.45 17.92
N GLY A 40 6.10 6.61 17.12
CA GLY A 40 7.39 6.03 17.47
C GLY A 40 7.32 4.61 18.03
N ARG A 41 6.16 4.13 18.47
CA ARG A 41 6.00 2.74 18.91
C ARG A 41 6.00 1.77 17.74
N ALA A 42 6.54 0.58 17.93
CA ALA A 42 6.42 -0.50 16.95
C ALA A 42 4.96 -0.97 16.90
N GLN A 43 4.38 -1.36 18.02
CA GLN A 43 2.96 -1.70 18.11
C GLN A 43 2.12 -0.44 18.34
N LEU A 44 1.20 -0.17 17.39
CA LEU A 44 0.26 0.95 17.48
C LEU A 44 -1.10 0.45 17.96
N PRO A 45 -1.64 1.02 19.05
CA PRO A 45 -3.03 0.79 19.43
C PRO A 45 -3.95 1.45 18.39
N LEU A 46 -4.75 0.64 17.69
CA LEU A 46 -5.60 1.13 16.62
C LEU A 46 -6.90 1.71 17.18
N ARG A 47 -7.25 2.93 16.79
CA ARG A 47 -8.45 3.62 17.28
C ARG A 47 -9.76 3.18 16.61
N GLN A 48 -9.70 2.55 15.44
CA GLN A 48 -10.87 2.31 14.58
C GLN A 48 -11.06 0.87 14.09
N THR A 49 -10.27 -0.06 14.57
CA THR A 49 -10.50 -1.46 14.26
C THR A 49 -11.23 -2.13 15.39
N THR A 50 -12.39 -2.71 15.10
CA THR A 50 -12.94 -3.74 15.96
C THR A 50 -11.86 -4.81 16.14
N GLY A 51 -11.73 -5.38 17.34
CA GLY A 51 -10.75 -6.46 17.61
C GLY A 51 -10.78 -7.58 16.57
N ASP A 52 -11.88 -7.71 15.83
CA ASP A 52 -12.09 -8.64 14.73
C ASP A 52 -11.18 -8.42 13.52
N ALA A 53 -10.85 -7.16 13.14
CA ALA A 53 -10.01 -6.90 11.97
C ALA A 53 -8.55 -7.31 12.18
N ALA A 54 -8.00 -7.06 13.38
CA ALA A 54 -6.65 -7.50 13.73
C ALA A 54 -6.58 -9.04 13.81
N ALA A 55 -7.56 -9.67 14.45
CA ALA A 55 -7.70 -11.11 14.48
C ALA A 55 -7.97 -11.72 13.09
N TYR A 56 -8.58 -10.96 12.17
CA TYR A 56 -8.75 -11.39 10.78
C TYR A 56 -7.40 -11.56 10.06
N VAL A 57 -6.48 -10.60 10.18
CA VAL A 57 -5.13 -10.71 9.60
C VAL A 57 -4.40 -11.92 10.15
N ASP A 58 -4.43 -12.12 11.47
CA ASP A 58 -3.71 -13.22 12.13
C ASP A 58 -4.27 -14.60 11.74
N ARG A 59 -5.58 -14.71 11.53
CA ARG A 59 -6.23 -15.99 11.16
C ARG A 59 -6.16 -16.30 9.67
N ASN A 60 -5.98 -15.30 8.80
CA ASN A 60 -5.99 -15.47 7.35
C ASN A 60 -4.57 -15.39 6.75
N LYS A 61 -3.65 -16.21 7.28
CA LYS A 61 -2.27 -16.28 6.79
C LYS A 61 -2.18 -16.64 5.30
N GLY A 62 -3.17 -17.30 4.72
CA GLY A 62 -3.23 -17.54 3.28
C GLY A 62 -3.49 -16.28 2.44
N ALA A 63 -4.14 -15.25 3.03
CA ALA A 63 -4.38 -13.95 2.41
C ALA A 63 -3.30 -12.93 2.80
N PHE A 64 -2.75 -13.05 4.02
CA PHE A 64 -1.74 -12.19 4.62
C PHE A 64 -0.58 -13.04 5.14
N GLU A 65 0.34 -13.43 4.23
CA GLU A 65 1.49 -14.29 4.56
C GLU A 65 2.54 -13.48 5.33
N PRO A 66 2.87 -13.83 6.59
CA PRO A 66 3.87 -13.10 7.36
C PRO A 66 5.25 -13.22 6.73
N ILE A 67 5.91 -12.10 6.46
CA ILE A 67 7.30 -12.10 5.97
C ILE A 67 8.25 -12.75 6.97
N ALA A 68 7.94 -12.70 8.27
CA ALA A 68 8.72 -13.36 9.32
C ALA A 68 8.80 -14.90 9.17
N GLU A 69 7.86 -15.52 8.46
CA GLU A 69 7.81 -16.97 8.25
C GLU A 69 8.61 -17.43 7.02
N LEU A 70 9.11 -16.48 6.19
CA LEU A 70 9.96 -16.80 5.05
C LEU A 70 11.41 -17.06 5.50
N ASP A 71 12.10 -17.96 4.79
CA ASP A 71 13.54 -18.09 4.93
C ASP A 71 14.21 -16.74 4.58
N PRO A 72 15.13 -16.20 5.39
CA PRO A 72 15.85 -14.97 5.06
C PRO A 72 16.58 -14.97 3.71
N LYS A 73 16.89 -16.14 3.16
CA LYS A 73 17.51 -16.34 1.84
C LYS A 73 16.47 -16.44 0.72
N ASP A 74 15.16 -16.46 1.04
CA ASP A 74 14.10 -16.46 0.02
C ASP A 74 14.10 -15.14 -0.74
N GLY A 75 13.97 -15.23 -2.06
CA GLY A 75 13.88 -14.04 -2.91
C GLY A 75 12.69 -13.13 -2.57
N LEU A 76 11.58 -13.67 -2.03
CA LEU A 76 10.45 -12.88 -1.56
C LEU A 76 10.80 -12.13 -0.26
N ALA A 77 11.58 -12.74 0.63
CA ALA A 77 12.10 -12.05 1.81
C ALA A 77 13.02 -10.90 1.38
N ALA A 78 13.89 -11.13 0.37
CA ALA A 78 14.74 -10.08 -0.20
C ALA A 78 13.90 -8.95 -0.84
N LEU A 79 12.85 -9.29 -1.60
CA LEU A 79 11.92 -8.32 -2.20
C LEU A 79 11.20 -7.47 -1.15
N ALA A 80 10.94 -8.04 0.04
CA ALA A 80 10.26 -7.35 1.12
C ALA A 80 11.16 -6.39 1.92
N ARG A 81 12.48 -6.50 1.82
CA ARG A 81 13.42 -5.69 2.62
C ARG A 81 13.24 -4.18 2.47
N PRO A 82 13.12 -3.60 1.25
CA PRO A 82 12.97 -2.17 1.06
C PRO A 82 11.57 -1.63 1.41
N ILE A 83 10.63 -2.46 1.83
CA ILE A 83 9.28 -2.05 2.19
C ILE A 83 9.17 -1.83 3.70
N GLY A 84 8.59 -0.72 4.12
CA GLY A 84 8.41 -0.38 5.53
C GLY A 84 7.06 0.24 5.84
N ARG A 85 6.69 0.23 7.13
CA ARG A 85 5.50 0.93 7.63
C ARG A 85 5.82 2.41 7.79
N ILE A 86 4.98 3.26 7.21
CA ILE A 86 5.07 4.71 7.40
C ILE A 86 4.10 5.11 8.52
N ASP A 87 4.61 5.76 9.55
CA ASP A 87 3.82 6.38 10.61
C ASP A 87 3.87 7.90 10.43
N ILE A 88 2.69 8.54 10.43
CA ILE A 88 2.53 9.95 10.15
C ILE A 88 1.73 10.60 11.29
N VAL A 89 2.13 11.79 11.70
CA VAL A 89 1.31 12.69 12.51
C VAL A 89 0.86 13.85 11.63
N LEU A 90 -0.44 14.00 11.51
CA LEU A 90 -1.11 15.02 10.73
C LEU A 90 -1.73 16.06 11.65
N ARG A 91 -1.67 17.34 11.27
CA ARG A 91 -2.35 18.44 11.92
C ARG A 91 -3.54 18.88 11.08
N ASN A 92 -4.71 18.93 11.69
CA ASN A 92 -5.88 19.51 11.05
C ASN A 92 -5.79 21.05 11.12
N ALA A 93 -5.79 21.70 9.97
CA ALA A 93 -5.62 23.15 9.86
C ALA A 93 -6.78 23.94 10.48
N ARG A 94 -8.00 23.39 10.49
CA ARG A 94 -9.19 24.07 11.04
C ARG A 94 -9.30 23.94 12.55
N SER A 95 -9.08 22.75 13.09
CA SER A 95 -9.25 22.46 14.51
C SER A 95 -7.95 22.51 15.32
N GLY A 96 -6.79 22.50 14.64
CA GLY A 96 -5.50 22.33 15.31
C GLY A 96 -5.25 20.91 15.84
N GLN A 97 -6.25 20.03 15.75
CA GLN A 97 -6.17 18.67 16.27
C GLN A 97 -5.10 17.85 15.55
N MET A 98 -4.35 17.06 16.32
CA MET A 98 -3.39 16.10 15.78
C MET A 98 -4.02 14.74 15.62
N VAL A 99 -3.72 14.05 14.51
CA VAL A 99 -4.16 12.68 14.24
C VAL A 99 -2.97 11.86 13.74
N GLY A 100 -2.85 10.62 14.23
CA GLY A 100 -1.89 9.65 13.72
C GLY A 100 -2.48 8.83 12.59
N ALA A 101 -1.70 8.52 11.59
CA ALA A 101 -2.06 7.65 10.47
C ALA A 101 -0.90 6.72 10.11
N SER A 102 -1.22 5.50 9.68
CA SER A 102 -0.23 4.53 9.21
C SER A 102 -0.49 4.14 7.76
N CYS A 103 0.59 4.03 7.00
CA CYS A 103 0.65 3.65 5.59
C CYS A 103 1.80 2.66 5.38
N THR A 104 2.04 2.31 4.12
CA THR A 104 3.21 1.56 3.65
C THR A 104 4.02 2.42 2.69
N GLY A 105 5.32 2.20 2.61
CA GLY A 105 6.19 2.86 1.63
C GLY A 105 7.36 2.00 1.22
N ALA A 106 7.99 2.37 0.11
CA ALA A 106 9.13 1.68 -0.48
C ALA A 106 10.35 2.58 -0.54
N LEU A 107 11.49 2.06 -0.08
CA LEU A 107 12.79 2.72 -0.25
C LEU A 107 13.22 2.67 -1.73
N LEU A 108 13.68 3.81 -2.23
CA LEU A 108 14.22 3.97 -3.57
C LEU A 108 15.65 4.52 -3.52
N PRO A 109 16.44 4.37 -4.60
CA PRO A 109 17.79 4.95 -4.69
C PRO A 109 17.79 6.48 -4.44
N GLY A 110 18.81 6.99 -3.77
CA GLY A 110 18.99 8.42 -3.48
C GLY A 110 18.25 8.89 -2.23
N ASP A 111 18.07 7.99 -1.25
CA ASP A 111 17.42 8.28 0.03
C ASP A 111 15.98 8.79 -0.15
N TYR A 112 15.25 8.16 -1.04
CA TYR A 112 13.83 8.42 -1.26
C TYR A 112 12.94 7.33 -0.70
N VAL A 113 11.74 7.75 -0.29
CA VAL A 113 10.59 6.88 0.01
C VAL A 113 9.46 7.23 -0.92
N LEU A 114 8.90 6.23 -1.61
CA LEU A 114 7.68 6.32 -2.40
C LEU A 114 6.50 5.83 -1.58
N THR A 115 5.42 6.62 -1.54
CA THR A 115 4.14 6.28 -0.89
C THR A 115 3.00 7.03 -1.59
N ASN A 116 1.78 6.97 -1.05
CA ASN A 116 0.67 7.76 -1.57
C ASN A 116 0.73 9.23 -1.12
N HIS A 117 0.14 10.12 -1.92
CA HIS A 117 -0.04 11.53 -1.55
C HIS A 117 -0.95 11.68 -0.32
N HIS A 118 -2.02 10.90 -0.21
CA HIS A 118 -2.90 10.97 0.96
C HIS A 118 -2.23 10.52 2.28
N CYS A 119 -1.08 9.82 2.21
CA CYS A 119 -0.24 9.52 3.37
C CYS A 119 0.61 10.73 3.79
N LEU A 120 1.07 11.52 2.83
CA LEU A 120 1.83 12.77 3.05
C LEU A 120 1.14 13.95 2.34
N PRO A 121 -0.09 14.33 2.75
CA PRO A 121 -0.88 15.31 2.02
C PRO A 121 -0.24 16.70 2.08
N GLN A 122 -0.20 17.38 0.92
CA GLN A 122 0.32 18.75 0.79
C GLN A 122 -0.79 19.75 0.46
N SER A 123 -2.04 19.31 0.48
CA SER A 123 -3.23 20.11 0.22
C SER A 123 -4.41 19.62 1.04
N GLY A 124 -5.40 20.47 1.24
CA GLY A 124 -6.57 20.16 2.07
C GLY A 124 -6.39 20.55 3.54
N ASP A 125 -7.22 19.96 4.40
CA ASP A 125 -7.29 20.33 5.82
C ASP A 125 -6.23 19.64 6.70
N LEU A 126 -5.55 18.62 6.19
CA LEU A 126 -4.55 17.86 6.93
C LEU A 126 -3.16 18.14 6.38
N SER A 127 -2.22 18.46 7.26
CA SER A 127 -0.82 18.69 6.93
C SER A 127 0.07 17.75 7.75
N PRO A 128 1.02 17.02 7.15
CA PRO A 128 1.94 16.18 7.89
C PRO A 128 2.95 17.05 8.66
N VAL A 129 3.12 16.76 9.94
CA VAL A 129 4.07 17.46 10.83
C VAL A 129 5.21 16.56 11.28
N LYS A 130 5.00 15.24 11.27
CA LYS A 130 6.03 14.21 11.50
C LYS A 130 5.73 13.03 10.60
N ALA A 131 6.78 12.43 10.06
CA ALA A 131 6.68 11.18 9.33
C ALA A 131 7.93 10.34 9.56
N SER A 132 7.79 9.03 9.58
CA SER A 132 8.92 8.09 9.69
C SER A 132 8.57 6.78 9.02
N ILE A 133 9.58 6.03 8.59
CA ILE A 133 9.44 4.66 8.12
C ILE A 133 10.04 3.68 9.12
N LEU A 134 9.27 2.67 9.50
CA LEU A 134 9.69 1.57 10.36
C LEU A 134 10.04 0.37 9.49
N MET A 135 11.32 0.07 9.39
CA MET A 135 11.87 -1.05 8.63
C MET A 135 11.94 -2.30 9.50
N ASP A 136 11.88 -3.48 8.87
CA ASP A 136 11.94 -4.80 9.54
C ASP A 136 10.96 -4.96 10.71
N TYR A 137 9.79 -4.32 10.62
CA TYR A 137 8.70 -4.59 11.55
C TYR A 137 8.02 -5.91 11.15
N LEU A 138 8.57 -7.03 11.62
CA LEU A 138 8.19 -8.39 11.23
C LEU A 138 7.36 -9.10 12.31
N THR A 139 7.48 -8.69 13.58
CA THR A 139 6.77 -9.28 14.72
C THR A 139 6.10 -8.19 15.56
N LEU A 140 5.06 -8.55 16.31
CA LEU A 140 4.25 -7.60 17.08
C LEU A 140 5.05 -6.83 18.14
N ASP A 141 6.07 -7.49 18.74
CA ASP A 141 6.96 -6.86 19.71
C ASP A 141 7.93 -5.85 19.07
N GLY A 142 8.03 -5.85 17.74
CA GLY A 142 8.90 -4.96 16.97
C GLY A 142 10.37 -5.25 17.12
N GLN A 143 10.75 -6.43 17.59
CA GLN A 143 12.15 -6.81 17.74
C GLN A 143 12.88 -6.72 16.38
N GLY A 144 14.07 -6.10 16.38
CA GLY A 144 14.91 -5.91 15.19
C GLY A 144 14.43 -4.79 14.26
N SER A 145 13.25 -4.19 14.51
CA SER A 145 12.79 -3.07 13.69
C SER A 145 13.61 -1.81 13.93
N ARG A 146 13.80 -1.01 12.88
CA ARG A 146 14.53 0.27 12.94
C ARG A 146 13.70 1.37 12.27
N ARG A 147 13.68 2.53 12.92
CA ARG A 147 12.94 3.69 12.45
C ARG A 147 13.87 4.72 11.83
N PHE A 148 13.41 5.32 10.73
CA PHE A 148 14.10 6.39 10.01
C PHE A 148 13.12 7.52 9.76
N GLU A 149 13.57 8.76 9.98
CA GLU A 149 12.74 9.94 9.79
C GLU A 149 12.56 10.25 8.30
N ILE A 150 11.33 10.60 7.93
CA ILE A 150 10.95 11.08 6.59
C ILE A 150 10.68 12.58 6.69
N ASP A 151 11.19 13.38 5.74
CA ASP A 151 10.75 14.78 5.61
C ASP A 151 9.24 14.76 5.28
N PRO A 152 8.39 15.32 6.13
CA PRO A 152 6.94 15.34 5.91
C PRO A 152 6.53 16.17 4.69
N ARG A 153 7.46 16.92 4.09
CA ARG A 153 7.27 17.65 2.83
C ARG A 153 7.89 16.87 1.68
N PRO A 154 7.08 16.17 0.86
CA PRO A 154 7.58 15.45 -0.30
C PRO A 154 8.37 16.38 -1.25
N VAL A 155 9.42 15.85 -1.85
CA VAL A 155 10.17 16.56 -2.91
C VAL A 155 9.36 16.62 -4.20
N GLU A 156 8.43 15.68 -4.37
CA GLU A 156 7.52 15.60 -5.50
C GLU A 156 6.24 14.87 -5.10
N PHE A 157 5.09 15.28 -5.63
CA PHE A 157 3.80 14.59 -5.44
C PHE A 157 2.84 14.93 -6.58
N ASP A 158 1.83 14.08 -6.73
CA ASP A 158 0.65 14.36 -7.55
C ASP A 158 -0.59 13.85 -6.82
N ALA A 159 -1.50 14.76 -6.48
CA ALA A 159 -2.71 14.41 -5.72
C ALA A 159 -3.72 13.60 -6.53
N ARG A 160 -3.72 13.72 -7.88
CA ARG A 160 -4.63 12.96 -8.74
C ARG A 160 -4.15 11.54 -8.99
N LEU A 161 -2.83 11.38 -9.15
CA LEU A 161 -2.18 10.07 -9.26
C LEU A 161 -1.95 9.43 -7.89
N ASP A 162 -2.20 10.20 -6.83
CA ASP A 162 -2.05 9.79 -5.44
C ASP A 162 -0.67 9.18 -5.12
N TYR A 163 0.42 9.84 -5.54
CA TYR A 163 1.76 9.47 -5.11
C TYR A 163 2.50 10.64 -4.47
N ALA A 164 3.43 10.32 -3.58
CA ALA A 164 4.37 11.25 -2.96
C ALA A 164 5.74 10.60 -2.88
N LEU A 165 6.78 11.38 -3.20
CA LEU A 165 8.18 11.02 -3.10
C LEU A 165 8.84 11.93 -2.07
N ALA A 166 9.26 11.37 -0.93
CA ALA A 166 9.85 12.10 0.18
C ALA A 166 11.30 11.69 0.43
N ARG A 167 12.07 12.56 1.10
CA ARG A 167 13.41 12.22 1.58
C ARG A 167 13.32 11.41 2.87
N VAL A 168 14.22 10.45 3.03
CA VAL A 168 14.42 9.69 4.26
C VAL A 168 15.85 9.90 4.77
N SER A 169 16.00 10.13 6.08
CA SER A 169 17.30 10.33 6.72
C SER A 169 17.93 9.02 7.20
N GLY A 170 19.24 9.00 7.36
CA GLY A 170 19.96 7.85 7.96
C GLY A 170 20.30 6.73 6.98
N ASN A 171 20.18 6.96 5.67
CA ASN A 171 20.58 6.05 4.60
C ASN A 171 20.06 4.60 4.77
N PRO A 172 18.76 4.37 4.99
CA PRO A 172 18.22 3.02 5.14
C PRO A 172 18.39 2.17 3.88
N ALA A 173 18.53 2.78 2.71
CA ALA A 173 18.75 2.08 1.44
C ALA A 173 20.05 1.26 1.44
N ALA A 174 21.10 1.72 2.13
CA ALA A 174 22.34 0.96 2.27
C ALA A 174 22.18 -0.32 3.11
N ILE A 175 21.17 -0.36 3.98
CA ILE A 175 20.92 -1.49 4.90
C ILE A 175 19.89 -2.46 4.27
N TYR A 176 18.80 -1.91 3.74
CA TYR A 176 17.63 -2.69 3.31
C TYR A 176 17.55 -2.86 1.79
N GLY A 177 18.41 -2.19 1.03
CA GLY A 177 18.30 -2.12 -0.42
C GLY A 177 17.18 -1.20 -0.87
N THR A 178 16.85 -1.26 -2.15
CA THR A 178 15.82 -0.42 -2.78
C THR A 178 14.89 -1.25 -3.64
N ALA A 179 13.63 -0.83 -3.73
CA ALA A 179 12.67 -1.43 -4.62
C ALA A 179 12.98 -1.04 -6.08
N ARG A 180 12.75 -1.98 -6.99
CA ARG A 180 12.82 -1.73 -8.45
C ARG A 180 11.46 -1.24 -8.94
N LEU A 181 11.50 -0.32 -9.91
CA LEU A 181 10.31 0.22 -10.56
C LEU A 181 10.27 -0.21 -12.02
N SER A 182 9.09 -0.50 -12.55
CA SER A 182 8.86 -0.81 -13.95
C SER A 182 7.70 0.03 -14.51
N GLY A 183 7.94 0.58 -15.70
CA GLY A 183 6.90 1.25 -16.49
C GLY A 183 6.13 0.30 -17.40
N GLU A 184 6.29 -1.01 -17.27
CA GLU A 184 5.58 -1.97 -18.10
C GLU A 184 4.07 -1.95 -17.87
N ALA A 185 3.34 -2.21 -18.95
CA ALA A 185 1.89 -2.31 -18.88
C ALA A 185 1.47 -3.56 -18.08
N VAL A 186 0.44 -3.39 -17.25
CA VAL A 186 -0.17 -4.50 -16.51
C VAL A 186 -1.42 -4.95 -17.26
N PRO A 187 -1.36 -6.06 -18.02
CA PRO A 187 -2.52 -6.60 -18.73
C PRO A 187 -3.54 -7.21 -17.75
N GLY A 188 -4.76 -7.41 -18.21
CA GLY A 188 -5.80 -8.10 -17.45
C GLY A 188 -5.37 -9.52 -17.05
N ASN A 189 -5.84 -9.98 -15.89
CA ASN A 189 -5.53 -11.26 -15.26
C ASN A 189 -4.03 -11.47 -14.93
N ARG A 190 -3.21 -10.40 -14.95
CA ARG A 190 -1.81 -10.47 -14.52
C ARG A 190 -1.77 -10.84 -13.03
N SER A 191 -1.12 -11.93 -12.68
CA SER A 191 -0.82 -12.29 -11.30
C SER A 191 0.18 -11.30 -10.70
N MET A 192 -0.08 -10.90 -9.47
CA MET A 192 0.72 -9.91 -8.74
C MET A 192 0.91 -10.33 -7.28
N LEU A 193 1.71 -9.58 -6.56
CA LEU A 193 1.78 -9.63 -5.11
C LEU A 193 1.91 -8.21 -4.55
N VAL A 194 1.49 -8.04 -3.30
CA VAL A 194 1.63 -6.79 -2.52
C VAL A 194 2.38 -7.10 -1.24
N ILE A 195 3.36 -6.28 -0.90
CA ILE A 195 4.08 -6.35 0.39
C ILE A 195 3.71 -5.10 1.16
N HIS A 196 3.09 -5.27 2.34
CA HIS A 196 2.42 -4.17 3.02
C HIS A 196 2.31 -4.35 4.54
N HIS A 197 1.76 -3.33 5.21
CA HIS A 197 1.50 -3.28 6.64
C HIS A 197 0.00 -3.07 6.93
N PRO A 198 -0.87 -4.10 6.69
CA PRO A 198 -2.30 -3.95 6.92
C PRO A 198 -2.58 -3.65 8.38
N LEU A 199 -3.43 -2.67 8.64
CA LEU A 199 -3.76 -2.18 10.00
C LEU A 199 -2.53 -1.70 10.79
N GLY A 200 -1.45 -1.27 10.12
CA GLY A 200 -0.21 -0.89 10.77
C GLY A 200 0.51 -2.06 11.48
N ARG A 201 0.13 -3.30 11.17
CA ARG A 201 0.67 -4.53 11.78
C ARG A 201 2.00 -4.95 11.13
N PRO A 202 2.66 -6.00 11.64
CA PRO A 202 3.85 -6.57 11.04
C PRO A 202 3.71 -6.80 9.54
N LYS A 203 4.83 -6.71 8.84
CA LYS A 203 4.92 -6.85 7.38
C LYS A 203 4.41 -8.20 6.91
N VAL A 204 3.51 -8.16 5.94
CA VAL A 204 2.95 -9.34 5.28
C VAL A 204 3.05 -9.20 3.76
N MET A 205 2.84 -10.32 3.08
CA MET A 205 2.66 -10.40 1.65
C MET A 205 1.27 -10.95 1.34
N SER A 206 0.57 -10.32 0.39
CA SER A 206 -0.66 -10.85 -0.21
C SER A 206 -0.39 -11.22 -1.66
N ARG A 207 -0.44 -12.53 -1.96
CA ARG A 207 -0.25 -13.07 -3.32
C ARG A 207 -1.33 -14.07 -3.73
N PHE A 208 -1.99 -14.69 -2.77
CA PHE A 208 -3.11 -15.58 -3.04
C PHE A 208 -4.29 -14.78 -3.61
N ARG A 209 -4.82 -15.18 -4.76
CA ARG A 209 -5.87 -14.45 -5.50
C ARG A 209 -5.54 -12.99 -5.79
N CYS A 210 -4.27 -12.64 -5.83
CA CYS A 210 -3.80 -11.30 -6.12
C CYS A 210 -3.51 -11.15 -7.62
N PHE A 211 -4.41 -10.47 -8.34
CA PHE A 211 -4.29 -10.27 -9.80
C PHE A 211 -5.00 -8.98 -10.24
N ALA A 212 -4.56 -8.43 -11.38
CA ALA A 212 -5.29 -7.40 -12.10
C ALA A 212 -6.61 -7.96 -12.63
N LEU A 213 -7.70 -7.22 -12.56
CA LEU A 213 -8.98 -7.68 -13.14
C LEU A 213 -8.82 -7.98 -14.64
N LYS A 214 -9.74 -8.78 -15.22
CA LYS A 214 -9.79 -9.03 -16.68
C LYS A 214 -9.89 -7.71 -17.45
N ASP A 215 -10.72 -6.77 -16.95
CA ASP A 215 -10.73 -5.37 -17.33
C ASP A 215 -10.00 -4.56 -16.22
N PRO A 216 -8.69 -4.32 -16.38
CA PRO A 216 -7.90 -3.71 -15.32
C PRO A 216 -8.10 -2.20 -15.20
N GLY A 217 -9.05 -1.61 -15.92
CA GLY A 217 -9.27 -0.18 -16.02
C GLY A 217 -8.38 0.49 -17.08
N GLU A 218 -8.78 1.68 -17.49
CA GLU A 218 -8.05 2.52 -18.43
C GLU A 218 -7.28 3.65 -17.71
N GLY A 219 -6.36 4.29 -18.42
CA GLY A 219 -5.60 5.42 -17.92
C GLY A 219 -4.72 5.09 -16.71
N PRO A 220 -4.69 5.95 -15.67
CA PRO A 220 -3.80 5.80 -14.53
C PRO A 220 -4.20 4.68 -13.58
N ASP A 221 -5.47 4.30 -13.55
CA ASP A 221 -6.00 3.39 -12.54
C ASP A 221 -5.84 1.93 -12.95
N LEU A 222 -5.44 1.11 -11.98
CA LEU A 222 -5.37 -0.35 -12.06
C LEU A 222 -6.34 -0.95 -11.05
N ARG A 223 -7.32 -1.72 -11.53
CA ARG A 223 -8.24 -2.50 -10.70
C ARG A 223 -7.64 -3.85 -10.39
N HIS A 224 -7.67 -4.25 -9.12
CA HIS A 224 -7.07 -5.52 -8.69
C HIS A 224 -7.86 -6.19 -7.55
N ARG A 225 -7.55 -7.47 -7.30
CA ARG A 225 -8.17 -8.27 -6.23
C ARG A 225 -7.16 -8.78 -5.19
N CYS A 226 -6.06 -8.09 -4.99
CA CYS A 226 -5.15 -8.42 -3.91
C CYS A 226 -5.79 -8.05 -2.56
N ASP A 227 -5.66 -8.92 -1.56
CA ASP A 227 -6.14 -8.61 -0.21
C ASP A 227 -5.34 -7.46 0.38
N THR A 228 -6.04 -6.40 0.80
CA THR A 228 -5.47 -5.21 1.44
C THR A 228 -6.44 -4.67 2.48
N LEU A 229 -5.93 -3.97 3.47
CA LEU A 229 -6.70 -3.28 4.51
C LEU A 229 -6.12 -1.88 4.71
N GLY A 230 -6.76 -1.07 5.54
CA GLY A 230 -6.22 0.21 5.96
C GLY A 230 -4.76 0.08 6.42
N GLY A 231 -3.88 1.00 6.04
CA GLY A 231 -2.42 0.89 6.24
C GLY A 231 -1.66 0.27 5.05
N SER A 232 -2.36 -0.41 4.13
CA SER A 232 -1.75 -0.92 2.89
C SER A 232 -1.50 0.19 1.85
N SER A 233 -2.08 1.36 2.02
CA SER A 233 -1.87 2.54 1.15
C SER A 233 -0.39 2.83 0.96
N GLY A 234 0.04 3.06 -0.29
CA GLY A 234 1.44 3.31 -0.66
C GLY A 234 2.29 2.06 -0.87
N SER A 235 1.69 0.87 -0.79
CA SER A 235 2.38 -0.37 -1.11
C SER A 235 2.67 -0.49 -2.59
N LEU A 236 3.88 -0.89 -2.94
CA LEU A 236 4.19 -1.34 -4.29
C LEU A 236 3.53 -2.69 -4.56
N MET A 237 2.98 -2.81 -5.76
CA MET A 237 2.49 -4.06 -6.32
C MET A 237 3.52 -4.58 -7.31
N PHE A 238 3.95 -5.82 -7.12
CA PHE A 238 4.97 -6.47 -7.92
C PHE A 238 4.35 -7.52 -8.83
N ASP A 239 4.92 -7.70 -10.01
CA ASP A 239 4.60 -8.82 -10.90
C ASP A 239 5.78 -9.81 -10.98
N ALA A 240 5.72 -10.75 -11.92
CA ALA A 240 6.75 -11.76 -12.13
C ALA A 240 8.14 -11.19 -12.48
N SER A 241 8.24 -9.91 -12.85
CA SER A 241 9.54 -9.26 -13.11
C SER A 241 10.28 -8.83 -11.84
N VAL A 242 9.69 -9.06 -10.67
CA VAL A 242 10.16 -8.60 -9.33
C VAL A 242 10.40 -7.09 -9.28
N ALA A 243 9.68 -6.35 -10.10
CA ALA A 243 9.67 -4.89 -10.09
C ALA A 243 8.26 -4.40 -9.73
N GLY A 244 8.18 -3.25 -9.07
CA GLY A 244 6.91 -2.58 -8.82
C GLY A 244 6.32 -2.10 -10.13
N VAL A 245 5.05 -2.42 -10.36
CA VAL A 245 4.29 -2.06 -11.57
C VAL A 245 3.10 -1.15 -11.29
N ALA A 246 2.68 -1.07 -10.03
CA ALA A 246 1.63 -0.18 -9.57
C ALA A 246 1.82 0.20 -8.09
N LEU A 247 1.17 1.28 -7.68
CA LEU A 247 1.14 1.78 -6.30
C LEU A 247 -0.29 1.65 -5.76
N HIS A 248 -0.51 0.75 -4.80
CA HIS A 248 -1.83 0.56 -4.18
C HIS A 248 -2.29 1.83 -3.48
N LYS A 249 -3.54 2.24 -3.71
CA LYS A 249 -4.07 3.48 -3.15
C LYS A 249 -5.36 3.32 -2.35
N GLU A 250 -6.25 2.39 -2.76
CA GLU A 250 -7.59 2.36 -2.20
C GLU A 250 -8.15 0.94 -2.13
N GLY A 251 -8.76 0.61 -0.99
CA GLY A 251 -9.52 -0.61 -0.78
C GLY A 251 -10.98 -0.45 -1.22
N GLY A 252 -11.55 -1.49 -1.75
CA GLY A 252 -12.95 -1.55 -2.17
C GLY A 252 -13.46 -2.98 -2.30
N LEU A 253 -12.63 -4.00 -1.96
CA LEU A 253 -13.06 -5.39 -1.99
C LEU A 253 -14.12 -5.67 -0.94
N ASP A 254 -15.25 -6.20 -1.41
CA ASP A 254 -16.28 -6.80 -0.58
C ASP A 254 -16.35 -8.31 -0.92
N PRO A 255 -16.13 -9.20 0.05
CA PRO A 255 -16.24 -10.65 -0.16
C PRO A 255 -17.60 -11.11 -0.67
N LYS A 256 -18.66 -10.31 -0.45
CA LYS A 256 -20.03 -10.59 -0.88
C LYS A 256 -20.34 -10.07 -2.28
N ASP A 257 -19.50 -9.19 -2.82
CA ASP A 257 -19.65 -8.64 -4.17
C ASP A 257 -18.48 -9.07 -5.08
N PRO A 258 -18.71 -10.03 -6.00
CA PRO A 258 -17.69 -10.49 -6.92
C PRO A 258 -17.26 -9.43 -7.94
N SER A 259 -18.00 -8.32 -8.07
CA SER A 259 -17.65 -7.20 -8.95
C SER A 259 -16.76 -6.15 -8.26
N SER A 260 -16.64 -6.21 -6.93
CA SER A 260 -15.83 -5.29 -6.14
C SER A 260 -14.33 -5.43 -6.44
N PHE A 261 -13.58 -4.35 -6.27
CA PHE A 261 -12.14 -4.33 -6.52
C PHE A 261 -11.44 -3.27 -5.65
N ASN A 262 -10.14 -3.44 -5.49
CA ASN A 262 -9.23 -2.43 -4.98
C ASN A 262 -8.61 -1.64 -6.13
N SER A 263 -8.14 -0.42 -5.86
CA SER A 263 -7.49 0.43 -6.85
C SER A 263 -6.02 0.67 -6.55
N ALA A 264 -5.23 0.77 -7.61
CA ALA A 264 -3.84 1.21 -7.57
C ALA A 264 -3.58 2.21 -8.71
N THR A 265 -2.52 3.00 -8.61
CA THR A 265 -2.05 3.82 -9.72
C THR A 265 -0.93 3.10 -10.47
N ARG A 266 -1.05 2.99 -11.80
CA ARG A 266 -0.02 2.37 -12.66
C ARG A 266 1.29 3.12 -12.56
N LEU A 267 2.40 2.42 -12.34
CA LEU A 267 3.71 3.06 -12.33
C LEU A 267 4.09 3.63 -13.69
N SER A 268 3.64 3.04 -14.80
CA SER A 268 3.83 3.63 -16.14
C SER A 268 3.32 5.08 -16.21
N THR A 269 2.17 5.38 -15.58
CA THR A 269 1.63 6.74 -15.53
C THR A 269 2.43 7.65 -14.59
N ILE A 270 2.80 7.14 -13.41
CA ILE A 270 3.62 7.88 -12.45
C ILE A 270 4.99 8.23 -13.07
N LEU A 271 5.66 7.26 -13.69
CA LEU A 271 6.95 7.47 -14.36
C LEU A 271 6.85 8.46 -15.53
N GLY A 272 5.75 8.45 -16.26
CA GLY A 272 5.48 9.45 -17.30
C GLY A 272 5.27 10.87 -16.75
N ARG A 273 4.97 11.02 -15.46
CA ARG A 273 4.73 12.30 -14.79
C ARG A 273 5.93 12.78 -13.97
N SER A 274 6.62 11.85 -13.31
CA SER A 274 7.75 12.11 -12.41
C SER A 274 9.07 11.93 -13.12
N ARG A 275 9.82 13.02 -13.29
CA ARG A 275 11.18 12.97 -13.84
C ARG A 275 12.13 12.19 -12.92
N ILE A 276 12.03 12.40 -11.60
CA ILE A 276 12.92 11.74 -10.62
C ILE A 276 12.70 10.24 -10.66
N LEU A 277 11.45 9.77 -10.62
CA LEU A 277 11.13 8.34 -10.63
C LEU A 277 11.46 7.70 -11.98
N ALA A 278 11.28 8.41 -13.10
CA ALA A 278 11.68 7.94 -14.43
C ALA A 278 13.21 7.73 -14.52
N GLU A 279 14.00 8.67 -14.01
CA GLU A 279 15.46 8.53 -13.96
C GLU A 279 15.89 7.36 -13.05
N ILE A 280 15.23 7.16 -11.91
CA ILE A 280 15.49 6.01 -11.02
C ILE A 280 15.20 4.70 -11.77
N ALA A 281 14.03 4.57 -12.38
CA ALA A 281 13.63 3.38 -13.13
C ALA A 281 14.58 3.06 -14.29
N ALA A 282 14.98 4.08 -15.05
CA ALA A 282 15.92 3.93 -16.16
C ALA A 282 17.29 3.39 -15.70
N ARG A 283 17.80 3.86 -14.57
CA ARG A 283 19.06 3.36 -13.99
C ARG A 283 18.96 1.93 -13.45
N GLN A 284 17.77 1.51 -13.02
CA GLN A 284 17.50 0.15 -12.53
C GLN A 284 17.31 -0.87 -13.68
N GLY A 285 16.96 -0.42 -14.89
CA GLY A 285 16.80 -1.25 -16.09
C GLY A 285 18.10 -1.59 -16.82
N GLY A 286 19.24 -0.98 -16.47
CA GLY A 286 20.56 -1.35 -16.96
C GLY A 286 20.99 -2.75 -16.48
N PRO A 287 22.03 -3.38 -17.10
CA PRO A 287 22.55 -4.67 -16.64
C PRO A 287 22.85 -4.55 -15.13
N ALA A 288 22.28 -5.44 -14.34
CA ALA A 288 22.34 -5.41 -12.90
C ALA A 288 23.80 -5.25 -12.44
N ALA A 289 24.16 -4.05 -11.98
CA ALA A 289 25.28 -3.92 -11.08
C ALA A 289 24.89 -4.69 -9.82
N ALA A 290 25.45 -5.88 -9.67
CA ALA A 290 25.35 -6.66 -8.45
C ALA A 290 25.95 -5.82 -7.33
N THR A 291 25.12 -5.01 -6.67
CA THR A 291 25.47 -4.44 -5.39
C THR A 291 25.51 -5.62 -4.43
N ALA A 292 26.75 -6.08 -4.15
CA ALA A 292 27.00 -7.02 -3.08
C ALA A 292 26.27 -6.51 -1.84
N ALA A 293 25.24 -7.24 -1.43
CA ALA A 293 24.59 -7.01 -0.14
C ALA A 293 25.70 -7.23 0.91
N ALA A 294 26.03 -6.18 1.66
CA ALA A 294 26.82 -6.34 2.85
C ALA A 294 26.13 -7.39 3.72
N ASP A 295 26.89 -8.38 4.17
CA ASP A 295 26.41 -9.43 5.08
C ASP A 295 25.60 -8.80 6.22
N PRO A 296 24.34 -9.20 6.43
CA PRO A 296 23.57 -8.69 7.54
C PRO A 296 24.22 -9.13 8.85
N ALA A 297 24.38 -8.19 9.77
CA ALA A 297 24.81 -8.52 11.14
C ALA A 297 23.95 -9.68 11.69
N PRO A 298 24.54 -10.64 12.42
CA PRO A 298 23.85 -11.84 12.87
C PRO A 298 22.63 -11.46 13.73
N ARG A 299 21.45 -11.98 13.34
CA ARG A 299 20.25 -11.90 14.17
C ARG A 299 20.44 -12.70 15.45
N PRO A 300 19.95 -12.22 16.60
CA PRO A 300 19.86 -13.09 17.78
C PRO A 300 18.97 -14.28 17.45
N ALA A 301 19.44 -15.48 17.81
CA ALA A 301 18.78 -16.75 17.53
C ALA A 301 17.41 -16.84 18.18
N VAL A 302 16.37 -17.12 17.39
CA VAL A 302 15.04 -17.51 17.86
C VAL A 302 15.09 -19.01 18.20
N PRO A 303 14.53 -19.48 19.34
CA PRO A 303 14.52 -20.90 19.68
C PRO A 303 13.82 -21.73 18.62
N THR A 304 14.49 -22.78 18.16
CA THR A 304 14.08 -23.65 17.05
C THR A 304 12.95 -24.58 17.47
N ALA A 305 11.81 -24.50 16.76
CA ALA A 305 10.86 -25.62 16.70
C ALA A 305 11.33 -26.60 15.61
N ALA A 306 11.18 -27.92 15.87
CA ALA A 306 11.77 -29.01 15.12
C ALA A 306 11.61 -28.94 13.60
N GLN A 307 12.72 -29.19 12.90
CA GLN A 307 12.90 -29.09 11.46
C GLN A 307 12.22 -30.23 10.67
N ALA A 308 11.49 -29.81 9.60
CA ALA A 308 11.31 -30.65 8.42
C ALA A 308 12.51 -30.42 7.45
N PRO A 309 12.91 -31.41 6.61
CA PRO A 309 14.11 -31.30 5.78
C PRO A 309 14.01 -30.16 4.75
N ALA A 310 15.08 -29.40 4.65
CA ALA A 310 15.20 -28.22 3.81
C ALA A 310 15.25 -28.55 2.31
N PRO A 311 14.58 -27.79 1.44
CA PRO A 311 14.88 -27.79 0.02
C PRO A 311 16.18 -27.03 -0.28
N THR A 312 16.90 -27.46 -1.30
CA THR A 312 18.19 -26.92 -1.78
C THR A 312 18.15 -25.42 -2.05
N PRO A 313 19.24 -24.67 -1.79
CA PRO A 313 19.29 -23.24 -2.01
C PRO A 313 19.34 -22.93 -3.50
N ASP A 314 18.32 -22.22 -3.94
CA ASP A 314 18.18 -21.81 -5.33
C ASP A 314 18.56 -20.33 -5.51
N GLY A 315 19.19 -20.02 -6.64
CA GLY A 315 19.64 -18.69 -7.04
C GLY A 315 18.55 -17.62 -7.12
N PRO A 316 18.85 -16.42 -7.67
CA PRO A 316 17.91 -15.32 -7.75
C PRO A 316 16.61 -15.69 -8.43
N LEU A 317 15.49 -15.12 -7.99
CA LEU A 317 14.17 -15.35 -8.57
C LEU A 317 14.15 -14.95 -10.05
N ASP A 318 13.95 -15.93 -10.92
CA ASP A 318 13.65 -15.69 -12.33
C ASP A 318 12.13 -15.47 -12.54
N PRO A 319 11.71 -14.89 -13.67
CA PRO A 319 10.30 -14.63 -13.95
C PRO A 319 9.40 -15.87 -13.96
N GLY A 320 9.93 -17.03 -14.39
CA GLY A 320 9.17 -18.29 -14.40
C GLY A 320 8.87 -18.79 -13.00
N ARG A 321 9.84 -18.71 -12.12
CA ARG A 321 9.74 -19.09 -10.71
C ARG A 321 8.81 -18.14 -9.95
N MET A 322 8.88 -16.82 -10.21
CA MET A 322 7.95 -15.87 -9.64
C MET A 322 6.50 -16.15 -10.08
N ASN A 323 6.26 -16.49 -11.36
CA ASN A 323 4.93 -16.86 -11.83
C ASN A 323 4.37 -18.10 -11.12
N ALA A 324 5.21 -19.10 -10.82
CA ALA A 324 4.80 -20.27 -10.05
C ALA A 324 4.41 -19.89 -8.62
N ILE A 325 5.21 -19.04 -7.97
CA ILE A 325 4.93 -18.50 -6.62
C ILE A 325 3.62 -17.72 -6.60
N LEU A 326 3.42 -16.82 -7.58
CA LEU A 326 2.21 -16.00 -7.67
C LEU A 326 0.93 -16.82 -7.92
N ARG A 327 1.04 -17.99 -8.54
CA ARG A 327 -0.09 -18.91 -8.77
C ARG A 327 -0.34 -19.88 -7.63
N GLY A 328 0.48 -19.86 -6.58
CA GLY A 328 0.31 -20.72 -5.40
C GLY A 328 0.61 -22.20 -5.66
N ARG A 329 1.53 -22.51 -6.58
CA ARG A 329 2.02 -23.86 -6.90
C ARG A 329 3.42 -24.08 -6.35
#